data_40ef5463815690fcdf37aedd7e91f6ed
#
_entry.id   40ef5463815690fcdf37aedd7e91f6ed
#
_cell.length_a   1.000
_cell.length_b   1.000
_cell.length_c   1.000
_cell.angle_alpha   90.00
_cell.angle_beta   90.00
_cell.angle_gamma   90.00
#
_symmetry.space_group_name_H-M   'P 1'
#
loop_
_entity.id
_entity.type
_entity.pdbx_description
1 polymer ?
#
loop_
_entity_poly.entity_id
_entity_poly.type
_entity_poly.pdbx_seq_one_letter_code
_entity_poly.pdbx_strand_id
1 'polypeptide(L)'
;MKQDFEFNEEQVPYGLLGQFGLTREMVEDLPEAPYRDIMNGLLSPVLPISVKDDAGRTVSARTRFRLVRTEDGGVDVVFYPRLQHCELDSYLESEQYELRKGRVILSHAPDEPERKCFVQIDPDTNHVLYIPTPVIGRNIRNLMDRFDLTTDDITLIQMGEAAVVGDGKDVLSIGIDLSERTGIRIERGKSFK
;
A
#
# COMPACT_ATOMS: atom_id res chain seq x y z
N MET A 1 10.09 19.66 -16.77
CA MET A 1 10.96 18.96 -15.80
C MET A 1 10.87 17.48 -16.11
N LYS A 2 11.99 16.79 -16.44
CA LYS A 2 11.99 15.32 -16.45
C LYS A 2 11.77 14.88 -15.01
N GLN A 3 10.72 14.10 -14.76
CA GLN A 3 10.55 13.44 -13.49
C GLN A 3 11.61 12.33 -13.42
N ASP A 4 12.51 12.40 -12.45
CA ASP A 4 13.45 11.32 -12.18
C ASP A 4 12.69 10.19 -11.47
N PHE A 5 12.29 9.19 -12.24
CA PHE A 5 11.72 7.95 -11.72
C PHE A 5 12.85 6.99 -11.31
N GLU A 6 12.59 6.11 -10.37
CA GLU A 6 13.52 5.04 -10.00
C GLU A 6 13.75 4.04 -11.15
N PHE A 7 12.67 3.77 -11.90
CA PHE A 7 12.69 2.93 -13.11
C PHE A 7 12.30 3.77 -14.32
N ASN A 8 12.90 3.48 -15.46
CA ASN A 8 12.46 4.07 -16.72
C ASN A 8 11.60 3.07 -17.52
N GLU A 9 10.88 3.56 -18.49
CA GLU A 9 9.90 2.81 -19.27
C GLU A 9 10.51 1.62 -20.03
N GLU A 10 11.76 1.74 -20.46
CA GLU A 10 12.49 0.68 -21.16
C GLU A 10 12.91 -0.46 -20.24
N GLN A 11 12.96 -0.21 -18.92
CA GLN A 11 13.30 -1.21 -17.91
C GLN A 11 12.09 -2.01 -17.44
N VAL A 12 10.85 -1.56 -17.71
CA VAL A 12 9.65 -2.29 -17.31
C VAL A 12 9.58 -3.62 -18.06
N PRO A 13 9.52 -4.76 -17.35
CA PRO A 13 9.52 -6.08 -17.98
C PRO A 13 8.13 -6.44 -18.55
N TYR A 14 7.69 -5.71 -19.56
CA TYR A 14 6.37 -5.92 -20.19
C TYR A 14 6.17 -7.33 -20.75
N GLY A 15 7.25 -8.01 -21.14
CA GLY A 15 7.18 -9.42 -21.55
C GLY A 15 6.73 -10.35 -20.42
N LEU A 16 7.17 -10.09 -19.17
CA LEU A 16 6.73 -10.81 -17.99
C LEU A 16 5.30 -10.43 -17.60
N LEU A 17 5.01 -9.14 -17.53
CA LEU A 17 3.65 -8.64 -17.22
C LEU A 17 2.62 -9.18 -18.21
N GLY A 18 2.96 -9.26 -19.50
CA GLY A 18 2.09 -9.80 -20.55
C GLY A 18 1.72 -11.28 -20.38
N GLN A 19 2.57 -12.08 -19.72
CA GLN A 19 2.25 -13.48 -19.38
C GLN A 19 1.06 -13.58 -18.40
N PHE A 20 0.85 -12.52 -17.61
CA PHE A 20 -0.27 -12.39 -16.68
C PHE A 20 -1.42 -11.54 -17.25
N GLY A 21 -1.37 -11.22 -18.55
CA GLY A 21 -2.40 -10.42 -19.22
C GLY A 21 -2.34 -8.92 -18.94
N LEU A 22 -1.25 -8.44 -18.29
CA LEU A 22 -0.99 -7.02 -18.08
C LEU A 22 -0.23 -6.47 -19.29
N THR A 23 -0.96 -5.89 -20.23
CA THR A 23 -0.31 -5.31 -21.43
C THR A 23 0.36 -3.99 -21.11
N ARG A 24 1.28 -3.58 -21.99
CA ARG A 24 1.94 -2.28 -21.93
C ARG A 24 0.90 -1.15 -21.89
N GLU A 25 -0.08 -1.18 -22.78
CA GLU A 25 -1.16 -0.19 -22.84
C GLU A 25 -1.93 -0.09 -21.52
N MET A 26 -2.25 -1.23 -20.87
CA MET A 26 -2.95 -1.21 -19.58
C MET A 26 -2.17 -0.51 -18.48
N VAL A 27 -0.84 -0.58 -18.50
CA VAL A 27 0.03 0.06 -17.51
C VAL A 27 0.22 1.54 -17.85
N GLU A 28 0.42 1.87 -19.12
CA GLU A 28 0.65 3.25 -19.60
C GLU A 28 -0.64 4.10 -19.54
N ASP A 29 -1.81 3.50 -19.71
CA ASP A 29 -3.12 4.17 -19.61
C ASP A 29 -3.58 4.40 -18.15
N LEU A 30 -2.80 3.97 -17.16
CA LEU A 30 -3.12 4.27 -15.77
C LEU A 30 -3.08 5.79 -15.52
N PRO A 31 -3.90 6.31 -14.59
CA PRO A 31 -3.80 7.69 -14.16
C PRO A 31 -2.37 8.04 -13.72
N GLU A 32 -1.96 9.31 -13.87
CA GLU A 32 -0.58 9.76 -13.63
C GLU A 32 -0.04 9.34 -12.25
N ALA A 33 -0.85 9.38 -11.20
CA ALA A 33 -0.38 9.06 -9.85
C ALA A 33 -0.06 7.56 -9.69
N PRO A 34 -0.95 6.59 -10.02
CA PRO A 34 -0.63 5.16 -10.02
C PRO A 34 0.53 4.79 -10.94
N TYR A 35 0.61 5.37 -12.13
CA TYR A 35 1.74 5.13 -13.03
C TYR A 35 3.07 5.56 -12.40
N ARG A 36 3.10 6.77 -11.81
CA ARG A 36 4.26 7.28 -11.09
C ARG A 36 4.67 6.39 -9.93
N ASP A 37 3.72 5.84 -9.21
CA ASP A 37 3.99 4.94 -8.09
C ASP A 37 4.67 3.66 -8.56
N ILE A 38 4.20 3.04 -9.63
CA ILE A 38 4.85 1.88 -10.25
C ILE A 38 6.28 2.21 -10.67
N MET A 39 6.48 3.33 -11.36
CA MET A 39 7.80 3.76 -11.84
C MET A 39 8.77 4.13 -10.70
N ASN A 40 8.29 4.28 -9.47
CA ASN A 40 9.08 4.48 -8.25
C ASN A 40 9.14 3.22 -7.36
N GLY A 41 8.82 2.03 -7.89
CA GLY A 41 8.89 0.77 -7.15
C GLY A 41 7.85 0.62 -6.05
N LEU A 42 6.81 1.47 -6.04
CA LEU A 42 5.70 1.36 -5.11
C LEU A 42 4.64 0.38 -5.65
N LEU A 43 3.70 -0.01 -4.79
CA LEU A 43 2.62 -0.91 -5.19
C LEU A 43 1.70 -0.28 -6.24
N SER A 44 1.37 -1.06 -7.27
CA SER A 44 0.34 -0.70 -8.24
C SER A 44 -1.04 -0.64 -7.58
N PRO A 45 -2.04 -0.02 -8.22
CA PRO A 45 -3.44 -0.29 -7.89
C PRO A 45 -3.75 -1.78 -8.11
N VAL A 46 -4.91 -2.23 -7.62
CA VAL A 46 -5.39 -3.59 -7.89
C VAL A 46 -5.79 -3.71 -9.35
N LEU A 47 -5.12 -4.58 -10.08
CA LEU A 47 -5.32 -4.79 -11.51
C LEU A 47 -5.87 -6.22 -11.77
N PRO A 48 -6.72 -6.37 -12.78
CA PRO A 48 -7.13 -7.70 -13.22
C PRO A 48 -5.99 -8.39 -13.96
N ILE A 49 -5.77 -9.66 -13.65
CA ILE A 49 -4.84 -10.53 -14.37
C ILE A 49 -5.55 -11.75 -14.90
N SER A 50 -4.97 -12.35 -15.92
CA SER A 50 -5.42 -13.63 -16.50
C SER A 50 -4.25 -14.61 -16.49
N VAL A 51 -4.40 -15.70 -15.76
CA VAL A 51 -3.41 -16.77 -15.69
C VAL A 51 -4.00 -18.06 -16.26
N LYS A 52 -3.15 -18.90 -16.84
CA LYS A 52 -3.55 -20.26 -17.21
C LYS A 52 -3.30 -21.20 -16.03
N ASP A 53 -4.32 -21.98 -15.67
CA ASP A 53 -4.16 -23.06 -14.70
C ASP A 53 -3.44 -24.27 -15.30
N ASP A 54 -3.13 -25.27 -14.47
CA ASP A 54 -2.45 -26.49 -14.91
C ASP A 54 -3.22 -27.28 -15.98
N ALA A 55 -4.52 -27.05 -16.10
CA ALA A 55 -5.38 -27.63 -17.13
C ALA A 55 -5.47 -26.73 -18.40
N GLY A 56 -4.72 -25.63 -18.47
CA GLY A 56 -4.70 -24.70 -19.58
C GLY A 56 -5.90 -23.78 -19.67
N ARG A 57 -6.77 -23.75 -18.65
CA ARG A 57 -7.96 -22.89 -18.61
C ARG A 57 -7.53 -21.49 -18.13
N THR A 58 -8.08 -20.46 -18.76
CA THR A 58 -7.84 -19.08 -18.32
C THR A 58 -8.64 -18.79 -17.04
N VAL A 59 -7.93 -18.42 -15.98
CA VAL A 59 -8.48 -18.00 -14.70
C VAL A 59 -8.21 -16.51 -14.53
N SER A 60 -9.27 -15.74 -14.27
CA SER A 60 -9.14 -14.32 -13.93
C SER A 60 -8.90 -14.16 -12.43
N ALA A 61 -7.93 -13.35 -12.07
CA ALA A 61 -7.59 -13.00 -10.69
C ALA A 61 -7.37 -11.49 -10.57
N ARG A 62 -7.16 -11.03 -9.36
CA ARG A 62 -6.78 -9.64 -9.07
C ARG A 62 -5.47 -9.63 -8.31
N THR A 63 -4.60 -8.70 -8.63
CA THR A 63 -3.29 -8.56 -8.01
C THR A 63 -2.88 -7.11 -7.92
N ARG A 64 -1.97 -6.82 -6.99
CA ARG A 64 -1.07 -5.68 -7.08
C ARG A 64 0.29 -6.19 -7.54
N PHE A 65 1.12 -5.32 -8.06
CA PHE A 65 2.52 -5.62 -8.32
C PHE A 65 3.40 -4.42 -8.01
N ARG A 66 4.69 -4.65 -7.88
CA ARG A 66 5.71 -3.59 -7.86
C ARG A 66 6.93 -4.02 -8.65
N LEU A 67 7.66 -3.05 -9.17
CA LEU A 67 8.97 -3.26 -9.76
C LEU A 67 10.02 -3.33 -8.64
N VAL A 68 10.99 -4.21 -8.80
CA VAL A 68 12.11 -4.36 -7.87
C VAL A 68 13.41 -4.46 -8.65
N ARG A 69 14.51 -3.95 -8.08
CA ARG A 69 15.83 -4.19 -8.66
C ARG A 69 16.34 -5.55 -8.25
N THR A 70 16.88 -6.26 -9.22
CA THR A 70 17.60 -7.51 -8.99
C THR A 70 19.06 -7.24 -8.60
N GLU A 71 19.75 -8.23 -8.01
CA GLU A 71 21.15 -8.09 -7.58
C GLU A 71 22.10 -7.78 -8.72
N ASP A 72 21.79 -8.24 -9.93
CA ASP A 72 22.55 -7.97 -11.17
C ASP A 72 22.22 -6.62 -11.82
N GLY A 73 21.36 -5.81 -11.16
CA GLY A 73 20.95 -4.47 -11.62
C GLY A 73 19.82 -4.47 -12.65
N GLY A 74 19.23 -5.61 -12.94
CA GLY A 74 18.01 -5.75 -13.75
C GLY A 74 16.77 -5.26 -13.01
N VAL A 75 15.61 -5.46 -13.63
CA VAL A 75 14.30 -5.16 -13.05
C VAL A 75 13.41 -6.38 -13.15
N ASP A 76 12.78 -6.72 -12.02
CA ASP A 76 11.84 -7.82 -11.90
C ASP A 76 10.50 -7.31 -11.34
N VAL A 77 9.49 -8.18 -11.32
CA VAL A 77 8.14 -7.88 -10.85
C VAL A 77 7.78 -8.79 -9.68
N VAL A 78 7.39 -8.20 -8.57
CA VAL A 78 6.81 -8.93 -7.45
C VAL A 78 5.29 -8.76 -7.49
N PHE A 79 4.58 -9.87 -7.61
CA PHE A 79 3.12 -9.90 -7.60
C PHE A 79 2.56 -10.17 -6.21
N TYR A 80 1.46 -9.51 -5.88
CA TYR A 80 0.68 -9.67 -4.65
C TYR A 80 -0.75 -10.10 -5.01
N PRO A 81 -0.95 -11.37 -5.40
CA PRO A 81 -2.28 -11.88 -5.73
C PRO A 81 -3.15 -11.91 -4.48
N ARG A 82 -4.46 -11.80 -4.68
CA ARG A 82 -5.39 -11.89 -3.55
C ARG A 82 -5.29 -13.27 -2.89
N LEU A 83 -4.92 -13.28 -1.61
CA LEU A 83 -4.87 -14.49 -0.79
C LEU A 83 -6.28 -14.84 -0.28
N GLN A 84 -6.56 -16.15 -0.15
CA GLN A 84 -7.81 -16.60 0.50
C GLN A 84 -7.79 -16.33 2.00
N HIS A 85 -6.63 -16.48 2.63
CA HIS A 85 -6.40 -16.24 4.04
C HIS A 85 -5.12 -15.43 4.23
N CYS A 86 -5.15 -14.51 5.18
CA CYS A 86 -3.97 -13.76 5.58
C CYS A 86 -3.18 -14.57 6.61
N GLU A 87 -1.87 -14.71 6.40
CA GLU A 87 -0.96 -15.37 7.33
C GLU A 87 -0.59 -14.39 8.46
N LEU A 88 -0.97 -14.71 9.69
CA LEU A 88 -0.79 -13.86 10.87
C LEU A 88 -0.05 -14.57 12.02
N ASP A 89 0.58 -15.70 11.76
CA ASP A 89 1.20 -16.55 12.79
C ASP A 89 2.32 -15.85 13.56
N SER A 90 2.95 -14.83 12.97
CA SER A 90 3.97 -14.01 13.62
C SER A 90 3.43 -12.98 14.62
N TYR A 91 2.11 -12.81 14.70
CA TYR A 91 1.45 -11.81 15.55
C TYR A 91 0.71 -12.46 16.72
N LEU A 92 0.61 -11.76 17.85
CA LEU A 92 -0.16 -12.20 19.02
C LEU A 92 -1.65 -12.31 18.68
N GLU A 93 -2.40 -13.17 19.37
CA GLU A 93 -3.84 -13.37 19.12
C GLU A 93 -4.65 -12.06 19.22
N SER A 94 -4.30 -11.18 20.15
CA SER A 94 -4.91 -9.85 20.28
C SER A 94 -4.64 -8.96 19.07
N GLU A 95 -3.42 -9.01 18.54
CA GLU A 95 -3.03 -8.27 17.35
C GLU A 95 -3.72 -8.81 16.10
N GLN A 96 -3.78 -10.15 15.94
CA GLN A 96 -4.51 -10.81 14.87
C GLN A 96 -5.99 -10.41 14.84
N TYR A 97 -6.61 -10.32 16.03
CA TYR A 97 -8.00 -9.91 16.16
C TYR A 97 -8.22 -8.47 15.64
N GLU A 98 -7.36 -7.53 16.01
CA GLU A 98 -7.46 -6.15 15.54
C GLU A 98 -7.16 -6.03 14.03
N LEU A 99 -6.15 -6.75 13.53
CA LEU A 99 -5.82 -6.80 12.11
C LEU A 99 -7.00 -7.34 11.27
N ARG A 100 -7.65 -8.42 11.72
CA ARG A 100 -8.83 -8.99 11.03
C ARG A 100 -10.03 -8.06 11.01
N LYS A 101 -10.10 -7.09 11.91
CA LYS A 101 -11.09 -6.01 11.87
C LYS A 101 -10.75 -4.89 10.89
N GLY A 102 -9.63 -4.99 10.19
CA GLY A 102 -9.14 -3.95 9.29
C GLY A 102 -8.46 -2.78 9.99
N ARG A 103 -8.10 -2.93 11.27
CA ARG A 103 -7.40 -1.88 12.01
C ARG A 103 -5.91 -1.89 11.71
N VAL A 104 -5.33 -0.71 11.81
CA VAL A 104 -3.88 -0.52 11.84
C VAL A 104 -3.40 -0.72 13.27
N ILE A 105 -2.37 -1.51 13.45
CA ILE A 105 -1.73 -1.72 14.75
C ILE A 105 -0.27 -1.30 14.73
N LEU A 106 0.28 -1.01 15.90
CA LEU A 106 1.71 -0.84 16.10
C LEU A 106 2.30 -2.16 16.57
N SER A 107 3.14 -2.78 15.73
CA SER A 107 3.78 -4.05 16.00
C SER A 107 5.16 -4.12 15.34
N HIS A 108 5.53 -5.22 14.74
CA HIS A 108 6.82 -5.44 14.08
C HIS A 108 6.63 -5.97 12.64
N ALA A 109 7.67 -5.86 11.84
CA ALA A 109 7.69 -6.52 10.54
C ALA A 109 7.79 -8.05 10.72
N PRO A 110 7.12 -8.87 9.89
CA PRO A 110 7.17 -10.35 10.01
C PRO A 110 8.59 -10.91 10.02
N ASP A 111 9.47 -10.33 9.20
CA ASP A 111 10.85 -10.79 9.00
C ASP A 111 11.87 -10.08 9.90
N GLU A 112 11.48 -8.99 10.58
CA GLU A 112 12.35 -8.15 11.41
C GLU A 112 11.66 -7.82 12.76
N PRO A 113 11.67 -8.74 13.75
CA PRO A 113 10.96 -8.57 15.02
C PRO A 113 11.37 -7.33 15.84
N GLU A 114 12.61 -6.86 15.68
CA GLU A 114 13.13 -5.68 16.36
C GLU A 114 12.65 -4.36 15.74
N ARG A 115 12.12 -4.41 14.52
CA ARG A 115 11.72 -3.22 13.77
C ARG A 115 10.27 -2.87 14.00
N LYS A 116 10.04 -1.79 14.75
CA LYS A 116 8.68 -1.25 14.98
C LYS A 116 8.07 -0.73 13.70
N CYS A 117 6.89 -1.25 13.37
CA CYS A 117 6.13 -0.91 12.18
C CYS A 117 4.67 -0.65 12.54
N PHE A 118 4.00 0.15 11.73
CA PHE A 118 2.56 0.06 11.59
C PHE A 118 2.25 -1.12 10.68
N VAL A 119 1.25 -1.89 11.05
CA VAL A 119 0.85 -3.13 10.36
C VAL A 119 -0.64 -3.10 10.07
N GLN A 120 -1.03 -3.54 8.88
CA GLN A 120 -2.41 -3.62 8.42
C GLN A 120 -2.57 -4.77 7.44
N ILE A 121 -3.77 -5.36 7.35
CA ILE A 121 -4.10 -6.26 6.24
C ILE A 121 -4.59 -5.40 5.07
N ASP A 122 -4.01 -5.61 3.88
CA ASP A 122 -4.53 -5.01 2.65
C ASP A 122 -5.94 -5.58 2.36
N PRO A 123 -6.99 -4.75 2.36
CA PRO A 123 -8.36 -5.22 2.18
C PRO A 123 -8.60 -5.83 0.78
N ASP A 124 -7.76 -5.48 -0.18
CA ASP A 124 -7.90 -5.92 -1.57
C ASP A 124 -7.18 -7.25 -1.85
N THR A 125 -6.04 -7.48 -1.20
CA THR A 125 -5.19 -8.63 -1.50
C THR A 125 -5.02 -9.60 -0.34
N ASN A 126 -5.45 -9.25 0.87
CA ASN A 126 -5.24 -10.00 2.11
C ASN A 126 -3.76 -10.20 2.50
N HIS A 127 -2.83 -9.46 1.92
CA HIS A 127 -1.44 -9.44 2.36
C HIS A 127 -1.26 -8.56 3.60
N VAL A 128 -0.31 -8.93 4.44
CA VAL A 128 0.13 -8.06 5.54
C VAL A 128 0.99 -6.94 4.94
N LEU A 129 0.54 -5.71 5.13
CA LEU A 129 1.31 -4.49 4.86
C LEU A 129 1.98 -4.04 6.14
N TYR A 130 3.23 -3.60 6.04
CA TYR A 130 3.93 -2.99 7.17
C TYR A 130 4.84 -1.85 6.70
N ILE A 131 4.81 -0.76 7.44
CA ILE A 131 5.64 0.42 7.17
C ILE A 131 6.33 0.84 8.48
N PRO A 132 7.65 1.04 8.47
CA PRO A 132 8.38 1.48 9.63
C PRO A 132 7.83 2.79 10.23
N THR A 133 7.72 2.83 11.56
CA THR A 133 7.16 3.99 12.28
C THR A 133 7.82 5.33 11.92
N PRO A 134 9.15 5.44 11.66
CA PRO A 134 9.76 6.71 11.28
C PRO A 134 9.26 7.24 9.92
N VAL A 135 8.87 6.34 9.00
CA VAL A 135 8.34 6.73 7.67
C VAL A 135 6.98 7.39 7.85
N ILE A 136 6.06 6.72 8.54
CA ILE A 136 4.73 7.27 8.83
C ILE A 136 4.85 8.56 9.65
N GLY A 137 5.71 8.58 10.68
CA GLY A 137 5.94 9.79 11.49
C GLY A 137 6.45 10.98 10.67
N ARG A 138 7.26 10.75 9.63
CA ARG A 138 7.67 11.81 8.69
C ARG A 138 6.48 12.29 7.85
N ASN A 139 5.70 11.35 7.34
CA ASN A 139 4.55 11.68 6.49
C ASN A 139 3.48 12.46 7.27
N ILE A 140 3.23 12.09 8.54
CA ILE A 140 2.33 12.86 9.42
C ILE A 140 2.88 14.29 9.62
N ARG A 141 4.18 14.46 9.91
CA ARG A 141 4.77 15.80 10.07
C ARG A 141 4.61 16.67 8.84
N ASN A 142 4.71 16.11 7.64
CA ASN A 142 4.49 16.85 6.39
C ASN A 142 3.03 17.34 6.22
N LEU A 143 2.09 16.78 6.99
CA LEU A 143 0.69 17.17 6.97
C LEU A 143 0.33 18.17 8.07
N MET A 144 1.18 18.34 9.09
CA MET A 144 0.91 19.20 10.26
C MET A 144 0.51 20.61 9.84
N ASP A 145 1.39 21.27 9.07
CA ASP A 145 1.18 22.67 8.66
C ASP A 145 0.03 22.81 7.65
N ARG A 146 -0.22 21.75 6.88
CA ARG A 146 -1.24 21.77 5.84
C ARG A 146 -2.67 21.66 6.39
N PHE A 147 -2.81 20.96 7.50
CA PHE A 147 -4.12 20.63 8.08
C PHE A 147 -4.26 21.09 9.53
N ASP A 148 -3.35 21.96 10.02
CA ASP A 148 -3.34 22.48 11.38
C ASP A 148 -3.48 21.39 12.45
N LEU A 149 -2.75 20.25 12.27
CA LEU A 149 -2.83 19.13 13.19
C LEU A 149 -2.23 19.49 14.54
N THR A 150 -3.00 19.27 15.59
CA THR A 150 -2.53 19.42 16.96
C THR A 150 -1.68 18.23 17.40
N THR A 151 -0.99 18.36 18.54
CA THR A 151 -0.25 17.24 19.13
C THR A 151 -1.16 16.06 19.49
N ASP A 152 -2.39 16.34 19.91
CA ASP A 152 -3.38 15.33 20.24
C ASP A 152 -3.84 14.58 19.00
N ASP A 153 -4.07 15.29 17.88
CA ASP A 153 -4.40 14.67 16.59
C ASP A 153 -3.29 13.72 16.13
N ILE A 154 -2.05 14.16 16.23
CA ILE A 154 -0.88 13.34 15.88
C ILE A 154 -0.81 12.07 16.74
N THR A 155 -1.06 12.24 18.04
CA THR A 155 -1.06 11.11 18.98
C THR A 155 -2.16 10.10 18.62
N LEU A 156 -3.37 10.56 18.32
CA LEU A 156 -4.46 9.71 17.87
C LEU A 156 -4.07 8.93 16.59
N ILE A 157 -3.54 9.62 15.59
CA ILE A 157 -3.10 8.98 14.34
C ILE A 157 -2.01 7.93 14.62
N GLN A 158 -1.03 8.23 15.48
CA GLN A 158 0.04 7.30 15.84
C GLN A 158 -0.44 6.10 16.66
N MET A 159 -1.61 6.18 17.28
CA MET A 159 -2.27 5.05 17.94
C MET A 159 -3.11 4.19 16.95
N GLY A 160 -3.12 4.54 15.67
CA GLY A 160 -3.90 3.86 14.63
C GLY A 160 -5.36 4.34 14.56
N GLU A 161 -5.70 5.41 15.26
CA GLU A 161 -7.01 6.06 15.25
C GLU A 161 -7.05 7.17 14.18
N ALA A 162 -8.24 7.65 13.83
CA ALA A 162 -8.37 8.79 12.94
C ALA A 162 -8.55 10.08 13.73
N ALA A 163 -7.77 11.10 13.40
CA ALA A 163 -8.02 12.47 13.84
C ALA A 163 -9.09 13.12 12.96
N VAL A 164 -9.98 13.90 13.58
CA VAL A 164 -11.02 14.67 12.88
C VAL A 164 -10.68 16.14 13.00
N VAL A 165 -10.35 16.77 11.87
CA VAL A 165 -9.89 18.17 11.81
C VAL A 165 -10.82 19.02 10.95
N GLY A 166 -10.83 20.33 11.20
CA GLY A 166 -11.74 21.27 10.56
C GLY A 166 -13.12 21.32 11.19
N ASP A 167 -13.99 22.15 10.64
CA ASP A 167 -15.34 22.37 11.14
C ASP A 167 -16.38 22.42 10.00
N GLY A 168 -17.64 22.25 10.38
CA GLY A 168 -18.78 22.42 9.48
C GLY A 168 -18.75 21.47 8.28
N LYS A 169 -18.64 22.03 7.07
CA LYS A 169 -18.64 21.28 5.80
C LYS A 169 -17.24 20.81 5.36
N ASP A 170 -16.22 21.38 5.98
CA ASP A 170 -14.81 21.12 5.64
C ASP A 170 -14.13 20.20 6.66
N VAL A 171 -14.91 19.34 7.30
CA VAL A 171 -14.40 18.32 8.21
C VAL A 171 -13.66 17.26 7.42
N LEU A 172 -12.44 16.93 7.86
CA LEU A 172 -11.59 15.87 7.34
C LEU A 172 -11.31 14.84 8.42
N SER A 173 -11.27 13.57 8.04
CA SER A 173 -10.72 12.48 8.85
C SER A 173 -9.36 12.08 8.29
N ILE A 174 -8.33 12.09 9.14
CA ILE A 174 -6.95 11.76 8.79
C ILE A 174 -6.51 10.59 9.63
N GLY A 175 -6.10 9.50 9.01
CA GLY A 175 -5.66 8.28 9.71
C GLY A 175 -4.64 7.50 8.90
N ILE A 176 -4.07 6.47 9.51
CA ILE A 176 -3.14 5.57 8.81
C ILE A 176 -3.94 4.59 7.95
N ASP A 177 -3.52 4.45 6.71
CA ASP A 177 -3.93 3.39 5.79
C ASP A 177 -2.71 3.00 4.96
N LEU A 178 -2.17 1.82 5.22
CA LEU A 178 -0.92 1.38 4.60
C LEU A 178 -1.11 0.97 3.13
N SER A 179 -2.34 0.86 2.65
CA SER A 179 -2.64 0.68 1.23
C SER A 179 -2.51 1.96 0.41
N GLU A 180 -2.52 3.11 1.09
CA GLU A 180 -2.29 4.40 0.46
C GLU A 180 -0.79 4.69 0.26
N ARG A 181 -0.47 5.45 -0.78
CA ARG A 181 0.91 5.77 -1.17
C ARG A 181 1.77 6.33 -0.03
N THR A 182 1.19 7.21 0.79
CA THR A 182 1.89 7.84 1.92
C THR A 182 1.72 7.07 3.22
N GLY A 183 0.97 5.97 3.21
CA GLY A 183 0.52 5.27 4.41
C GLY A 183 -0.50 6.08 5.23
N ILE A 184 -1.06 7.15 4.65
CA ILE A 184 -2.03 8.03 5.33
C ILE A 184 -3.19 8.32 4.37
N ARG A 185 -4.39 8.08 4.87
CA ARG A 185 -5.65 8.41 4.20
C ARG A 185 -6.23 9.71 4.74
N ILE A 186 -6.75 10.54 3.84
CA ILE A 186 -7.46 11.77 4.14
C ILE A 186 -8.82 11.69 3.47
N GLU A 187 -9.88 11.70 4.26
CA GLU A 187 -11.26 11.61 3.78
C GLU A 187 -12.08 12.84 4.22
N ARG A 188 -13.04 13.25 3.39
CA ARG A 188 -14.03 14.25 3.80
C ARG A 188 -15.10 13.61 4.68
N GLY A 189 -15.40 14.23 5.82
CA GLY A 189 -16.41 13.78 6.78
C GLY A 189 -15.80 13.24 8.08
N LYS A 190 -16.68 12.80 8.99
CA LYS A 190 -16.31 12.36 10.35
C LYS A 190 -16.09 10.85 10.49
N SER A 191 -16.20 10.09 9.43
CA SER A 191 -16.16 8.62 9.50
C SER A 191 -15.02 8.06 8.67
N PHE A 192 -14.04 7.54 9.35
CA PHE A 192 -13.07 6.60 8.81
C PHE A 192 -13.72 5.21 8.88
N LYS A 193 -13.96 4.55 7.76
CA LYS A 193 -14.44 3.17 7.71
C LYS A 193 -13.29 2.23 7.46
#